data_3e5529f7babe8052309a964ee5701032
#
_entry.id   3e5529f7babe8052309a964ee5701032
#
_cell.length_a   1.000
_cell.length_b   1.000
_cell.length_c   1.000
_cell.angle_alpha   90.00
_cell.angle_beta   90.00
_cell.angle_gamma   90.00
#
_symmetry.space_group_name_H-M   'P 1'
#
loop_
_entity.id
_entity.type
_entity.pdbx_description
1 polymer ?
#
loop_
_entity_poly.entity_id
_entity_poly.type
_entity_poly.pdbx_seq_one_letter_code
_entity_poly.pdbx_strand_id
1 'polypeptide(L)'
;MSTSRYGETAEAARTPERRYKVKRRRILVVEDDRLSLIVLRQLLMAQGYEILQSSEGWDGINRARNEQPDLIVMDIKLPDISGLDAVLLLKKDDQTKNIPIIAVTAFVTPANKADALRSGCDAYIAKPVNMKNLLLTVEVFLSSSSA
;
A
#
# COMPACT_ATOMS: atom_id res chain seq x y z
N MET A 1 11.26 -38.29 -3.74
CA MET A 1 11.84 -38.23 -3.58
C MET A 1 12.13 -37.79 -3.51
N SER A 2 11.81 -37.58 -3.81
CA SER A 2 12.52 -37.23 -3.82
C SER A 2 12.51 -36.77 -3.93
N THR A 3 12.40 -36.49 -4.40
CA THR A 3 13.01 -36.17 -4.60
C THR A 3 13.03 -35.80 -4.79
N SER A 4 12.78 -35.59 -5.27
CA SER A 4 13.35 -35.31 -5.54
C SER A 4 13.33 -35.06 -5.77
N ARG A 5 13.57 -34.99 -6.16
CA ARG A 5 14.06 -34.93 -6.35
C ARG A 5 14.09 -34.27 -6.59
N TYR A 6 13.62 -33.97 -6.89
CA TYR A 6 14.03 -33.47 -6.98
C TYR A 6 13.52 -32.84 -6.90
N GLY A 7 13.02 -32.80 -7.19
CA GLY A 7 12.80 -32.50 -7.04
C GLY A 7 12.41 -32.16 -6.71
N GLU A 8 12.00 -32.14 -6.63
CA GLU A 8 12.03 -31.90 -6.15
C GLU A 8 12.36 -31.50 -6.14
N THR A 9 12.38 -31.43 -6.59
CA THR A 9 12.94 -31.07 -6.45
C THR A 9 13.12 -30.23 -6.46
N ALA A 10 13.01 -30.19 -7.10
CA ALA A 10 13.33 -29.25 -7.03
C ALA A 10 12.77 -28.44 -6.36
N GLU A 11 12.25 -28.51 -5.87
CA GLU A 11 11.94 -27.86 -5.11
C GLU A 11 12.22 -28.01 -4.00
N ALA A 12 12.42 -28.83 -3.84
CA ALA A 12 12.62 -29.01 -2.71
C ALA A 12 13.51 -28.46 -2.12
N ALA A 13 14.09 -28.54 -2.49
CA ALA A 13 15.00 -28.03 -1.97
C ALA A 13 14.87 -26.79 -2.16
N ARG A 14 14.29 -26.48 -2.07
CA ARG A 14 14.25 -25.41 -2.25
C ARG A 14 14.97 -24.69 -1.53
N THR A 15 15.14 -24.04 -1.64
CA THR A 15 16.08 -23.09 -1.34
C THR A 15 15.97 -22.62 0.06
N PRO A 16 17.04 -22.17 0.64
CA PRO A 16 17.04 -21.59 1.98
C PRO A 16 16.07 -20.44 2.12
N GLU A 17 15.84 -19.70 1.08
CA GLU A 17 14.88 -18.63 1.14
C GLU A 17 13.52 -19.10 1.55
N ARG A 18 13.21 -20.32 1.22
CA ARG A 18 11.94 -20.83 1.62
C ARG A 18 11.85 -21.03 3.07
N ARG A 19 12.89 -21.43 3.69
CA ARG A 19 12.89 -21.64 5.11
C ARG A 19 12.93 -20.38 5.88
N TYR A 20 13.72 -19.45 5.42
CA TYR A 20 13.84 -18.18 6.10
C TYR A 20 12.95 -17.17 5.47
N LYS A 21 11.83 -17.61 4.95
CA LYS A 21 10.99 -16.84 4.28
C LYS A 21 10.92 -15.42 4.68
N VAL A 22 11.44 -14.53 3.94
CA VAL A 22 11.29 -13.11 4.13
C VAL A 22 9.91 -12.76 3.64
N LYS A 23 9.07 -12.40 4.57
CA LYS A 23 7.72 -12.04 4.22
C LYS A 23 7.74 -10.74 3.43
N ARG A 24 7.15 -10.74 2.26
CA ARG A 24 7.03 -9.53 1.47
C ARG A 24 6.11 -8.56 2.15
N ARG A 25 6.48 -7.28 2.07
CA ARG A 25 5.62 -6.23 2.55
C ARG A 25 4.45 -6.08 1.59
N ARG A 26 3.27 -5.87 2.15
CA ARG A 26 2.04 -5.75 1.36
C ARG A 26 1.55 -4.31 1.40
N ILE A 27 1.23 -3.78 0.23
CA ILE A 27 0.74 -2.42 0.08
C ILE A 27 -0.65 -2.47 -0.53
N LEU A 28 -1.61 -1.83 0.15
CA LEU A 28 -2.95 -1.67 -0.40
C LEU A 28 -3.00 -0.35 -1.18
N VAL A 29 -3.34 -0.42 -2.44
CA VAL A 29 -3.52 0.76 -3.29
C VAL A 29 -5.00 0.96 -3.54
N VAL A 30 -5.54 2.09 -3.10
CA VAL A 30 -6.94 2.45 -3.31
C VAL A 30 -6.99 3.57 -4.33
N GLU A 31 -7.41 3.25 -5.54
CA GLU A 31 -7.36 4.15 -6.68
C GLU A 31 -8.42 3.72 -7.69
N ASP A 32 -9.30 4.64 -8.10
CA ASP A 32 -10.38 4.30 -9.02
C ASP A 32 -9.98 4.46 -10.49
N ASP A 33 -8.93 5.23 -10.79
CA ASP A 33 -8.48 5.37 -12.16
C ASP A 33 -7.67 4.14 -12.55
N ARG A 34 -8.16 3.42 -13.53
CA ARG A 34 -7.58 2.15 -13.91
C ARG A 34 -6.12 2.24 -14.34
N LEU A 35 -5.78 3.25 -15.14
CA LEU A 35 -4.40 3.41 -15.60
C LEU A 35 -3.47 3.75 -14.45
N SER A 36 -3.90 4.64 -13.56
CA SER A 36 -3.11 5.00 -12.40
C SER A 36 -2.88 3.77 -11.51
N LEU A 37 -3.91 2.96 -11.33
CA LEU A 37 -3.79 1.75 -10.52
C LEU A 37 -2.77 0.78 -11.12
N ILE A 38 -2.84 0.57 -12.44
CA ILE A 38 -1.92 -0.34 -13.12
C ILE A 38 -0.48 0.14 -12.99
N VAL A 39 -0.25 1.45 -13.20
CA VAL A 39 1.08 2.02 -13.12
C VAL A 39 1.65 1.90 -11.69
N LEU A 40 0.85 2.28 -10.70
CA LEU A 40 1.28 2.18 -9.30
C LEU A 40 1.58 0.74 -8.92
N ARG A 41 0.71 -0.16 -9.32
CA ARG A 41 0.89 -1.57 -9.01
C ARG A 41 2.17 -2.12 -9.61
N GLN A 42 2.41 -1.86 -10.89
CA GLN A 42 3.61 -2.37 -11.56
C GLN A 42 4.87 -1.78 -10.95
N LEU A 43 4.85 -0.49 -10.66
CA LEU A 43 5.99 0.18 -10.07
C LEU A 43 6.35 -0.43 -8.71
N LEU A 44 5.35 -0.61 -7.87
CA LEU A 44 5.58 -1.14 -6.52
C LEU A 44 5.94 -2.62 -6.55
N MET A 45 5.32 -3.40 -7.43
CA MET A 45 5.66 -4.81 -7.57
C MET A 45 7.10 -4.99 -8.04
N ALA A 46 7.59 -4.10 -8.88
CA ALA A 46 8.97 -4.16 -9.35
C ALA A 46 9.97 -3.97 -8.20
N GLN A 47 9.56 -3.34 -7.11
CA GLN A 47 10.39 -3.18 -5.94
C GLN A 47 10.27 -4.35 -4.95
N GLY A 48 9.48 -5.35 -5.30
CA GLY A 48 9.35 -6.54 -4.46
C GLY A 48 8.16 -6.53 -3.51
N TYR A 49 7.31 -5.52 -3.59
CA TYR A 49 6.12 -5.46 -2.72
C TYR A 49 4.99 -6.29 -3.31
N GLU A 50 4.18 -6.84 -2.42
CA GLU A 50 2.94 -7.52 -2.81
C GLU A 50 1.83 -6.48 -2.78
N ILE A 51 0.99 -6.41 -3.81
CA ILE A 51 0.00 -5.36 -3.93
C ILE A 51 -1.41 -5.90 -3.79
N LEU A 52 -2.15 -5.28 -2.88
CA LEU A 52 -3.60 -5.43 -2.77
C LEU A 52 -4.19 -4.20 -3.43
N GLN A 53 -5.33 -4.33 -4.07
CA GLN A 53 -5.89 -3.20 -4.79
C GLN A 53 -7.39 -3.07 -4.55
N SER A 54 -7.86 -1.83 -4.59
CA SER A 54 -9.27 -1.51 -4.49
C SER A 54 -9.55 -0.28 -5.34
N SER A 55 -10.72 -0.22 -5.94
CA SER A 55 -11.13 0.94 -6.72
C SER A 55 -12.12 1.82 -5.99
N GLU A 56 -12.49 1.47 -4.77
CA GLU A 56 -13.47 2.20 -3.97
C GLU A 56 -13.01 2.34 -2.54
N GLY A 57 -13.43 3.45 -1.92
CA GLY A 57 -12.99 3.74 -0.56
C GLY A 57 -13.50 2.76 0.47
N TRP A 58 -14.80 2.40 0.40
CA TRP A 58 -15.36 1.45 1.38
C TRP A 58 -14.73 0.08 1.24
N ASP A 59 -14.53 -0.39 0.02
CA ASP A 59 -13.82 -1.66 -0.20
C ASP A 59 -12.40 -1.57 0.32
N GLY A 60 -11.74 -0.44 0.10
CA GLY A 60 -10.39 -0.23 0.63
C GLY A 60 -10.34 -0.31 2.15
N ILE A 61 -11.32 0.31 2.83
CA ILE A 61 -11.40 0.25 4.28
C ILE A 61 -11.57 -1.20 4.75
N ASN A 62 -12.47 -1.94 4.10
CA ASN A 62 -12.71 -3.33 4.46
C ASN A 62 -11.48 -4.19 4.22
N ARG A 63 -10.79 -3.97 3.12
CA ARG A 63 -9.55 -4.71 2.84
C ARG A 63 -8.47 -4.41 3.85
N ALA A 64 -8.34 -3.15 4.25
CA ALA A 64 -7.35 -2.78 5.25
C ALA A 64 -7.61 -3.50 6.57
N ARG A 65 -8.88 -3.58 6.97
CA ARG A 65 -9.24 -4.28 8.19
C ARG A 65 -8.97 -5.77 8.11
N ASN A 66 -9.40 -6.38 7.02
CA ASN A 66 -9.36 -7.83 6.89
C ASN A 66 -7.98 -8.36 6.54
N GLU A 67 -7.23 -7.64 5.74
CA GLU A 67 -5.97 -8.13 5.22
C GLU A 67 -4.74 -7.52 5.87
N GLN A 68 -4.90 -6.47 6.63
CA GLN A 68 -3.83 -5.85 7.41
C GLN A 68 -2.58 -5.57 6.59
N PRO A 69 -2.67 -4.70 5.57
CA PRO A 69 -1.48 -4.35 4.78
C PRO A 69 -0.47 -3.60 5.63
N ASP A 70 0.75 -3.54 5.16
CA ASP A 70 1.82 -2.83 5.85
C ASP A 70 1.80 -1.33 5.56
N LEU A 71 1.14 -0.93 4.48
CA LEU A 71 1.04 0.46 4.07
C LEU A 71 -0.15 0.62 3.14
N ILE A 72 -0.76 1.78 3.15
CA ILE A 72 -1.87 2.12 2.26
C ILE A 72 -1.51 3.34 1.43
N VAL A 73 -1.74 3.25 0.11
CA VAL A 73 -1.69 4.40 -0.78
C VAL A 73 -3.13 4.72 -1.14
N MET A 74 -3.61 5.89 -0.73
CA MET A 74 -5.02 6.25 -0.82
C MET A 74 -5.23 7.47 -1.70
N ASP A 75 -5.95 7.29 -2.81
CA ASP A 75 -6.38 8.43 -3.61
C ASP A 75 -7.46 9.19 -2.83
N ILE A 76 -7.38 10.50 -2.85
CA ILE A 76 -8.36 11.32 -2.15
C ILE A 76 -9.67 11.36 -2.92
N LYS A 77 -9.61 11.38 -4.25
CA LYS A 77 -10.81 11.46 -5.06
C LYS A 77 -11.31 10.07 -5.45
N LEU A 78 -12.23 9.55 -4.69
CA LEU A 78 -12.82 8.23 -4.92
C LEU A 78 -14.30 8.36 -5.21
N PRO A 79 -14.93 7.35 -5.86
CA PRO A 79 -16.32 7.47 -6.30
C PRO A 79 -17.36 7.39 -5.18
N ASP A 80 -17.06 6.71 -4.09
CA ASP A 80 -18.05 6.40 -3.05
C ASP A 80 -17.87 7.19 -1.76
N ILE A 81 -16.65 7.48 -1.38
CA ILE A 81 -16.33 8.22 -0.16
C ILE A 81 -15.05 9.00 -0.43
N SER A 82 -14.94 10.19 0.14
CA SER A 82 -13.69 10.93 0.03
C SER A 82 -12.56 10.15 0.65
N GLY A 83 -11.40 10.12 -0.02
CA GLY A 83 -10.23 9.44 0.55
C GLY A 83 -9.84 10.01 1.89
N LEU A 84 -10.07 11.32 2.13
CA LEU A 84 -9.77 11.91 3.43
C LEU A 84 -10.68 11.35 4.52
N ASP A 85 -11.95 11.15 4.21
CA ASP A 85 -12.88 10.55 5.17
C ASP A 85 -12.50 9.09 5.42
N ALA A 86 -12.07 8.40 4.38
CA ALA A 86 -11.59 7.02 4.54
C ALA A 86 -10.37 6.96 5.46
N VAL A 87 -9.43 7.90 5.30
CA VAL A 87 -8.27 7.99 6.19
C VAL A 87 -8.69 8.24 7.62
N LEU A 88 -9.64 9.16 7.83
CA LEU A 88 -10.14 9.43 9.18
C LEU A 88 -10.71 8.16 9.82
N LEU A 89 -11.50 7.40 9.08
CA LEU A 89 -12.09 6.17 9.59
C LEU A 89 -11.02 5.14 9.93
N LEU A 90 -10.02 4.99 9.05
CA LEU A 90 -8.94 4.05 9.28
C LEU A 90 -8.10 4.43 10.50
N LYS A 91 -7.87 5.72 10.69
CA LYS A 91 -7.05 6.19 11.82
C LYS A 91 -7.80 6.15 13.16
N LYS A 92 -9.11 6.05 13.12
CA LYS A 92 -9.91 5.91 14.34
C LYS A 92 -10.16 4.46 14.73
N ASP A 93 -9.92 3.53 13.82
CA ASP A 93 -10.14 2.12 14.06
C ASP A 93 -8.90 1.50 14.68
N ASP A 94 -9.04 0.88 15.83
CA ASP A 94 -7.91 0.25 16.53
C ASP A 94 -7.19 -0.78 15.67
N GLN A 95 -7.90 -1.41 14.75
CA GLN A 95 -7.31 -2.44 13.89
C GLN A 95 -6.45 -1.89 12.77
N THR A 96 -6.66 -0.62 12.39
CA THR A 96 -5.96 -0.04 11.23
C THR A 96 -5.20 1.24 11.54
N LYS A 97 -5.40 1.82 12.72
CA LYS A 97 -4.83 3.13 13.03
C LYS A 97 -3.31 3.22 12.92
N ASN A 98 -2.61 2.11 13.06
CA ASN A 98 -1.16 2.09 13.02
C ASN A 98 -0.59 1.82 11.62
N ILE A 99 -1.44 1.58 10.65
CA ILE A 99 -0.99 1.36 9.28
C ILE A 99 -0.67 2.73 8.66
N PRO A 100 0.56 2.93 8.17
CA PRO A 100 0.89 4.21 7.52
C PRO A 100 0.08 4.40 6.25
N ILE A 101 -0.39 5.62 6.04
CA ILE A 101 -1.22 5.97 4.89
C ILE A 101 -0.59 7.14 4.14
N ILE A 102 -0.34 6.93 2.86
CA ILE A 102 0.12 7.98 1.96
C ILE A 102 -1.09 8.42 1.14
N ALA A 103 -1.50 9.69 1.30
CA ALA A 103 -2.60 10.24 0.51
C ALA A 103 -2.06 10.79 -0.80
N VAL A 104 -2.77 10.53 -1.90
CA VAL A 104 -2.38 10.98 -3.23
C VAL A 104 -3.52 11.77 -3.83
N THR A 105 -3.26 12.96 -4.36
CA THR A 105 -4.32 13.80 -4.90
C THR A 105 -3.85 14.70 -6.02
N ALA A 106 -4.78 15.00 -6.94
CA ALA A 106 -4.54 15.99 -8.00
C ALA A 106 -4.72 17.42 -7.50
N PHE A 107 -5.35 17.59 -6.33
CA PHE A 107 -5.65 18.92 -5.82
C PHE A 107 -4.64 19.35 -4.77
N VAL A 108 -3.69 20.19 -5.17
CA VAL A 108 -2.61 20.63 -4.30
C VAL A 108 -2.76 22.11 -4.01
N THR A 109 -3.70 22.43 -3.15
CA THR A 109 -3.79 23.80 -2.60
C THR A 109 -3.36 23.73 -1.15
N PRO A 110 -2.94 24.87 -0.55
CA PRO A 110 -2.61 24.87 0.88
C PRO A 110 -3.76 24.36 1.74
N ALA A 111 -5.00 24.69 1.38
CA ALA A 111 -6.16 24.23 2.15
C ALA A 111 -6.32 22.73 2.05
N ASN A 112 -6.17 22.17 0.86
CA ASN A 112 -6.30 20.71 0.67
C ASN A 112 -5.19 19.96 1.39
N LYS A 113 -3.99 20.50 1.38
CA LYS A 113 -2.88 19.91 2.09
C LYS A 113 -3.13 19.91 3.60
N ALA A 114 -3.65 21.00 4.12
CA ALA A 114 -3.98 21.08 5.54
C ALA A 114 -5.07 20.06 5.91
N ASP A 115 -6.07 19.91 5.05
CA ASP A 115 -7.13 18.93 5.27
C ASP A 115 -6.58 17.51 5.26
N ALA A 116 -5.67 17.22 4.36
CA ALA A 116 -5.03 15.91 4.29
C ALA A 116 -4.27 15.59 5.58
N LEU A 117 -3.51 16.57 6.08
CA LEU A 117 -2.77 16.38 7.32
C LEU A 117 -3.70 16.22 8.51
N ARG A 118 -4.81 16.97 8.55
CA ARG A 118 -5.79 16.83 9.64
C ARG A 118 -6.51 15.49 9.61
N SER A 119 -6.58 14.84 8.44
CA SER A 119 -7.21 13.53 8.37
C SER A 119 -6.38 12.45 9.08
N GLY A 120 -5.10 12.74 9.32
CA GLY A 120 -4.21 11.81 9.98
C GLY A 120 -3.35 11.00 9.02
N CYS A 121 -3.33 11.34 7.72
CA CYS A 121 -2.44 10.65 6.80
C CYS A 121 -1.00 10.92 7.18
N ASP A 122 -0.15 9.97 6.89
CA ASP A 122 1.26 10.03 7.29
C ASP A 122 2.12 10.75 6.26
N ALA A 123 1.67 10.79 5.01
CA ALA A 123 2.34 11.53 3.96
C ALA A 123 1.33 11.95 2.91
N TYR A 124 1.69 12.92 2.09
CA TYR A 124 0.81 13.52 1.11
C TYR A 124 1.61 13.72 -0.18
N ILE A 125 1.13 13.17 -1.26
CA ILE A 125 1.81 13.27 -2.56
C ILE A 125 0.86 13.82 -3.61
N ALA A 126 1.34 14.79 -4.37
CA ALA A 126 0.57 15.43 -5.43
C ALA A 126 0.63 14.62 -6.71
N LYS A 127 -0.46 14.62 -7.47
CA LYS A 127 -0.47 14.09 -8.85
C LYS A 127 -0.07 15.22 -9.81
N PRO A 128 0.62 14.91 -10.91
CA PRO A 128 1.07 13.58 -11.31
C PRO A 128 2.18 13.09 -10.37
N VAL A 129 2.07 11.81 -10.02
CA VAL A 129 2.97 11.25 -9.02
C VAL A 129 4.40 11.19 -9.55
N ASN A 130 5.32 11.75 -8.79
CA ASN A 130 6.74 11.57 -9.06
C ASN A 130 7.09 10.18 -8.53
N MET A 131 7.39 9.26 -9.43
CA MET A 131 7.60 7.86 -9.08
C MET A 131 8.74 7.65 -8.10
N LYS A 132 9.83 8.37 -8.29
CA LYS A 132 10.97 8.28 -7.40
C LYS A 132 10.59 8.75 -5.99
N ASN A 133 9.84 9.83 -5.91
CA ASN A 133 9.40 10.36 -4.63
C ASN A 133 8.48 9.39 -3.91
N LEU A 134 7.56 8.78 -4.65
CA LEU A 134 6.66 7.78 -4.06
C LEU A 134 7.45 6.59 -3.51
N LEU A 135 8.37 6.07 -4.30
CA LEU A 135 9.17 4.92 -3.86
C LEU A 135 9.99 5.23 -2.63
N LEU A 136 10.59 6.42 -2.58
CA LEU A 136 11.35 6.82 -1.40
C LEU A 136 10.47 6.95 -0.17
N THR A 137 9.27 7.52 -0.34
CA THR A 137 8.34 7.69 0.77
C THR A 137 7.87 6.34 1.30
N VAL A 138 7.54 5.43 0.39
CA VAL A 138 7.14 4.07 0.77
C VAL A 138 8.27 3.39 1.55
N GLU A 139 9.49 3.51 1.06
CA GLU A 139 10.63 2.89 1.68
C GLU A 139 10.86 3.41 3.10
N VAL A 140 10.72 4.71 3.29
CA VAL A 140 10.89 5.31 4.60
C VAL A 140 9.90 4.70 5.61
N PHE A 141 8.64 4.60 5.25
CA PHE A 141 7.66 4.06 6.17
C PHE A 141 7.82 2.57 6.42
N LEU A 142 8.16 1.80 5.40
CA LEU A 142 8.30 0.36 5.55
C LEU A 142 9.60 -0.03 6.22
N SER A 143 10.66 0.72 6.01
CA SER A 143 11.93 0.46 6.69
C SER A 143 11.82 0.70 8.18
N SER A 144 11.16 1.78 8.58
CA SER A 144 11.06 2.11 9.99
C SER A 144 10.17 1.13 10.74
N SER A 145 9.29 0.42 10.06
CA SER A 145 8.41 -0.55 10.70
C SER A 145 9.00 -1.96 10.73
N SER A 146 10.20 -2.14 10.21
CA SER A 146 10.80 -3.46 10.13
C SER A 146 11.58 -3.86 11.39
N ALA A 147 11.63 -2.97 12.34
CA ALA A 147 12.41 -3.22 13.55
C ALA A 147 11.81 -4.30 14.47
#